data_02c96d0bb1343cf1eb502d8f4056decc
#
_entry.id   02c96d0bb1343cf1eb502d8f4056decc
#
_cell.length_a   1.000
_cell.length_b   1.000
_cell.length_c   1.000
_cell.angle_alpha   90.00
_cell.angle_beta   90.00
_cell.angle_gamma   90.00
#
_symmetry.space_group_name_H-M   'P 1'
#
loop_
_entity.id
_entity.type
_entity.pdbx_description
1 polymer ?
#
loop_
_entity_poly.entity_id
_entity_poly.type
_entity_poly.pdbx_seq_one_letter_code
_entity_poly.pdbx_strand_id
1 'polypeptide(L)'
;VLDLTRYRFDERRLVEATHANRAHWEEGAWLLEGVTTTRIFDNRTESAYQPSAAWETALTPTQLERLLRDIESQAPSELWAYANFLQSQNLQADQPLLYFWQKVLMPLTMGSLVLIAASFVFGPLRSVAAGTRVFYGVVTGLVFKYVQDLLAPASTIFGFSPVWAVLVPTLACAAVGIYFLRRNG
;
A
#
# COMPACT_ATOMS: atom_id res chain seq x y z
N VAL A 1 -1.45 23.08 1.78
CA VAL A 1 -2.01 22.05 0.90
C VAL A 1 -2.55 22.74 -0.34
N LEU A 2 -2.28 22.19 -1.52
CA LEU A 2 -2.82 22.66 -2.79
C LEU A 2 -3.91 21.69 -3.23
N ASP A 3 -4.99 22.23 -3.79
CA ASP A 3 -6.09 21.46 -4.41
C ASP A 3 -6.78 20.51 -3.41
N LEU A 4 -7.54 21.07 -2.48
CA LEU A 4 -8.27 20.32 -1.47
C LEU A 4 -9.74 20.17 -1.90
N THR A 5 -10.23 18.94 -1.93
CA THR A 5 -11.65 18.67 -2.16
C THR A 5 -12.24 17.91 -0.97
N ARG A 6 -13.34 18.45 -0.42
CA ARG A 6 -14.08 17.85 0.68
C ARG A 6 -15.47 17.42 0.19
N TYR A 7 -15.84 16.21 0.50
CA TYR A 7 -17.17 15.67 0.24
C TYR A 7 -17.94 15.47 1.54
N ARG A 8 -19.17 15.94 1.60
CA ARG A 8 -20.08 15.68 2.71
C ARG A 8 -21.22 14.78 2.25
N PHE A 9 -21.34 13.65 2.95
CA PHE A 9 -22.41 12.68 2.72
C PHE A 9 -23.44 12.75 3.85
N ASP A 10 -24.71 12.62 3.49
CA ASP A 10 -25.81 12.41 4.41
C ASP A 10 -26.52 11.12 4.00
N GLU A 11 -26.72 10.17 4.92
CA GLU A 11 -27.33 8.85 4.66
C GLU A 11 -26.84 8.15 3.38
N ARG A 12 -25.52 8.21 3.09
CA ARG A 12 -24.85 7.69 1.87
C ARG A 12 -25.15 8.47 0.58
N ARG A 13 -25.81 9.63 0.64
CA ARG A 13 -25.95 10.54 -0.49
C ARG A 13 -24.95 11.67 -0.39
N LEU A 14 -24.33 12.02 -1.49
CA LEU A 14 -23.47 13.19 -1.57
C LEU A 14 -24.35 14.44 -1.56
N VAL A 15 -24.25 15.26 -0.52
CA VAL A 15 -25.05 16.49 -0.36
C VAL A 15 -24.26 17.75 -0.66
N GLU A 16 -22.94 17.72 -0.47
CA GLU A 16 -22.10 18.89 -0.68
C GLU A 16 -20.69 18.48 -1.09
N ALA A 17 -20.15 19.14 -2.11
CA ALA A 17 -18.75 19.07 -2.52
C ALA A 17 -18.14 20.48 -2.39
N THR A 18 -17.08 20.61 -1.61
CA THR A 18 -16.32 21.86 -1.44
C THR A 18 -14.93 21.68 -2.00
N HIS A 19 -14.58 22.49 -2.97
CA HIS A 19 -13.25 22.54 -3.57
C HIS A 19 -12.57 23.85 -3.19
N ALA A 20 -11.30 23.77 -2.77
CA ALA A 20 -10.48 24.92 -2.43
C ALA A 20 -9.14 24.83 -3.17
N ASN A 21 -8.71 25.93 -3.78
CA ASN A 21 -7.44 26.00 -4.51
C ASN A 21 -6.24 25.89 -3.57
N ARG A 22 -6.37 26.44 -2.36
CA ARG A 22 -5.34 26.36 -1.31
C ARG A 22 -5.97 26.18 0.05
N ALA A 23 -5.25 25.49 0.93
CA ALA A 23 -5.58 25.42 2.34
C ALA A 23 -4.29 25.63 3.15
N HIS A 24 -4.31 26.55 4.10
CA HIS A 24 -3.22 26.76 5.05
C HIS A 24 -3.76 26.77 6.48
N TRP A 25 -2.88 26.39 7.41
CA TRP A 25 -3.24 26.26 8.80
C TRP A 25 -2.83 27.53 9.53
N GLU A 26 -3.79 28.23 10.10
CA GLU A 26 -3.59 29.42 10.91
C GLU A 26 -4.43 29.35 12.19
N GLU A 27 -3.84 29.74 13.31
CA GLU A 27 -4.51 29.87 14.62
C GLU A 27 -5.44 28.74 15.05
N GLY A 28 -5.12 27.48 14.65
CA GLY A 28 -5.91 26.32 15.06
C GLY A 28 -7.07 25.96 14.11
N ALA A 29 -7.18 26.62 12.97
CA ALA A 29 -8.15 26.33 11.93
C ALA A 29 -7.51 26.27 10.53
N TRP A 30 -8.15 25.59 9.60
CA TRP A 30 -7.77 25.63 8.21
C TRP A 30 -8.44 26.82 7.52
N LEU A 31 -7.62 27.70 6.96
CA LEU A 31 -8.11 28.77 6.08
C LEU A 31 -8.05 28.25 4.62
N LEU A 32 -9.20 28.19 3.99
CA LEU A 32 -9.37 27.77 2.60
C LEU A 32 -9.43 29.01 1.72
N GLU A 33 -8.69 29.02 0.61
CA GLU A 33 -8.70 30.09 -0.40
C GLU A 33 -9.24 29.59 -1.73
N GLY A 34 -10.04 30.43 -2.39
CA GLY A 34 -10.66 30.10 -3.67
C GLY A 34 -11.64 28.94 -3.55
N VAL A 35 -12.59 29.07 -2.64
CA VAL A 35 -13.53 28.01 -2.27
C VAL A 35 -14.73 28.00 -3.20
N THR A 36 -14.98 26.89 -3.83
CA THR A 36 -16.22 26.61 -4.59
C THR A 36 -17.01 25.53 -3.87
N THR A 37 -18.16 25.87 -3.33
CA THR A 37 -19.06 24.90 -2.70
C THR A 37 -20.21 24.59 -3.63
N THR A 38 -20.36 23.31 -3.97
CA THR A 38 -21.48 22.79 -4.77
C THR A 38 -22.38 21.97 -3.86
N ARG A 39 -23.61 22.43 -3.69
CA ARG A 39 -24.68 21.69 -2.99
C ARG A 39 -25.51 20.92 -3.99
N ILE A 40 -25.77 19.68 -3.67
CA ILE A 40 -26.47 18.73 -4.54
C ILE A 40 -27.85 18.46 -3.92
N PHE A 41 -28.88 18.86 -4.61
CA PHE A 41 -30.28 18.57 -4.29
C PHE A 41 -30.82 17.52 -5.26
N ASP A 42 -31.93 16.89 -4.95
CA ASP A 42 -32.52 15.82 -5.78
C ASP A 42 -32.77 16.20 -7.24
N ASN A 43 -32.97 17.49 -7.53
CA ASN A 43 -33.36 17.97 -8.87
C ASN A 43 -32.51 19.14 -9.37
N ARG A 44 -31.54 19.63 -8.62
CA ARG A 44 -30.68 20.75 -8.99
C ARG A 44 -29.36 20.75 -8.22
N THR A 45 -28.37 21.38 -8.81
CA THR A 45 -27.09 21.68 -8.14
C THR A 45 -26.92 23.17 -8.04
N GLU A 46 -26.45 23.67 -6.89
CA GLU A 46 -26.15 25.09 -6.68
C GLU A 46 -24.69 25.23 -6.34
N SER A 47 -23.96 26.07 -7.08
CA SER A 47 -22.55 26.34 -6.80
C SER A 47 -22.40 27.78 -6.33
N ALA A 48 -21.68 27.96 -5.22
CA ALA A 48 -21.33 29.25 -4.66
C ALA A 48 -19.79 29.36 -4.56
N TYR A 49 -19.29 30.52 -4.98
CA TYR A 49 -17.86 30.84 -4.84
C TYR A 49 -17.65 31.79 -3.67
N GLN A 50 -16.63 31.51 -2.85
CA GLN A 50 -16.17 32.36 -1.75
C GLN A 50 -14.66 32.55 -1.86
N PRO A 51 -14.13 33.78 -1.74
CA PRO A 51 -12.69 34.04 -1.81
C PRO A 51 -11.91 33.30 -0.72
N SER A 52 -12.48 33.21 0.48
CA SER A 52 -11.92 32.50 1.61
C SER A 52 -13.01 31.94 2.53
N ALA A 53 -12.74 30.81 3.16
CA ALA A 53 -13.61 30.19 4.16
C ALA A 53 -12.77 29.50 5.23
N ALA A 54 -13.16 29.66 6.50
CA ALA A 54 -12.55 28.89 7.58
C ALA A 54 -13.16 27.49 7.63
N TRP A 55 -12.32 26.47 7.76
CA TRP A 55 -12.74 25.11 7.98
C TRP A 55 -12.34 24.67 9.37
N GLU A 56 -13.30 24.65 10.27
CA GLU A 56 -13.13 24.11 11.60
C GLU A 56 -13.13 22.57 11.54
N THR A 57 -11.99 21.97 11.82
CA THR A 57 -11.85 20.52 11.84
C THR A 57 -10.81 20.14 12.91
N ALA A 58 -11.00 18.99 13.52
CA ALA A 58 -10.03 18.41 14.46
C ALA A 58 -8.75 17.92 13.76
N LEU A 59 -8.70 17.90 12.41
CA LEU A 59 -7.55 17.44 11.63
C LEU A 59 -6.44 18.50 11.67
N THR A 60 -5.39 18.22 12.39
CA THR A 60 -4.17 19.01 12.37
C THR A 60 -3.33 18.76 11.11
N PRO A 61 -2.43 19.68 10.69
CA PRO A 61 -1.53 19.46 9.56
C PRO A 61 -0.74 18.16 9.65
N THR A 62 -0.26 17.80 10.83
CA THR A 62 0.48 16.56 11.08
C THR A 62 -0.39 15.31 10.88
N GLN A 63 -1.67 15.38 11.26
CA GLN A 63 -2.61 14.29 11.03
C GLN A 63 -2.97 14.17 9.54
N LEU A 64 -3.16 15.30 8.86
CA LEU A 64 -3.42 15.31 7.43
C LEU A 64 -2.23 14.75 6.63
N GLU A 65 -1.00 15.14 6.99
CA GLU A 65 0.21 14.60 6.38
C GLU A 65 0.32 13.07 6.57
N ARG A 66 -0.05 12.56 7.74
CA ARG A 66 -0.09 11.12 8.00
C ARG A 66 -1.14 10.40 7.15
N LEU A 67 -2.30 11.01 6.92
CA LEU A 67 -3.36 10.45 6.07
C LEU A 67 -2.99 10.48 4.59
N LEU A 68 -2.23 11.48 4.15
CA LEU A 68 -1.75 11.61 2.76
C LEU A 68 -0.50 10.76 2.47
N ARG A 69 0.19 10.28 3.52
CA ARG A 69 1.36 9.43 3.35
C ARG A 69 0.89 8.04 2.93
N ASP A 70 1.41 7.57 1.81
CA ASP A 70 1.16 6.20 1.34
C ASP A 70 1.43 5.18 2.44
N ILE A 71 0.45 4.31 2.70
CA ILE A 71 0.56 3.23 3.70
C ILE A 71 1.81 2.39 3.43
N GLU A 72 2.15 2.21 2.16
CA GLU A 72 3.33 1.46 1.74
C GLU A 72 4.65 2.08 2.22
N SER A 73 4.73 3.39 2.38
CA SER A 73 5.94 4.11 2.82
C SER A 73 6.14 4.15 4.34
N GLN A 74 5.14 3.78 5.14
CA GLN A 74 5.19 3.86 6.61
C GLN A 74 6.16 2.82 7.20
N ALA A 75 6.75 3.13 8.37
CA ALA A 75 7.60 2.21 9.09
C ALA A 75 6.83 0.96 9.58
N PRO A 76 7.46 -0.21 9.73
CA PRO A 76 6.78 -1.41 10.24
C PRO A 76 6.10 -1.21 11.59
N SER A 77 6.72 -0.45 12.49
CA SER A 77 6.14 -0.12 13.81
C SER A 77 4.84 0.72 13.70
N GLU A 78 4.81 1.65 12.74
CA GLU A 78 3.63 2.49 12.47
C GLU A 78 2.50 1.66 11.85
N LEU A 79 2.84 0.77 10.90
CA LEU A 79 1.88 -0.14 10.28
C LEU A 79 1.24 -1.09 11.31
N TRP A 80 2.04 -1.60 12.24
CA TRP A 80 1.53 -2.44 13.32
C TRP A 80 0.59 -1.68 14.27
N ALA A 81 1.00 -0.48 14.69
CA ALA A 81 0.17 0.38 15.55
C ALA A 81 -1.14 0.77 14.85
N TYR A 82 -1.07 1.08 13.56
CA TYR A 82 -2.25 1.42 12.75
C TYR A 82 -3.19 0.21 12.57
N ALA A 83 -2.64 -0.97 12.32
CA ALA A 83 -3.42 -2.20 12.22
C ALA A 83 -4.15 -2.53 13.53
N ASN A 84 -3.46 -2.42 14.68
CA ASN A 84 -4.07 -2.63 15.99
C ASN A 84 -5.18 -1.60 16.28
N PHE A 85 -4.97 -0.35 15.89
CA PHE A 85 -5.99 0.70 16.03
C PHE A 85 -7.24 0.35 15.21
N LEU A 86 -7.10 -0.05 13.95
CA LEU A 86 -8.23 -0.46 13.11
C LEU A 86 -8.96 -1.67 13.69
N GLN A 87 -8.24 -2.67 14.17
CA GLN A 87 -8.83 -3.85 14.82
C GLN A 87 -9.62 -3.49 16.07
N SER A 88 -9.13 -2.55 16.88
CA SER A 88 -9.84 -2.08 18.07
C SER A 88 -11.17 -1.39 17.75
N GLN A 89 -11.31 -0.85 16.55
CA GLN A 89 -12.52 -0.21 16.02
C GLN A 89 -13.42 -1.17 15.23
N ASN A 90 -13.11 -2.49 15.22
CA ASN A 90 -13.76 -3.50 14.37
C ASN A 90 -13.72 -3.17 12.86
N LEU A 91 -12.67 -2.46 12.40
CA LEU A 91 -12.42 -2.15 11.01
C LEU A 91 -11.45 -3.14 10.39
N GLN A 92 -11.50 -3.29 9.06
CA GLN A 92 -10.58 -4.16 8.33
C GLN A 92 -9.14 -3.62 8.39
N ALA A 93 -8.22 -4.45 8.90
CA ALA A 93 -6.80 -4.13 9.05
C ALA A 93 -5.90 -4.94 8.11
N ASP A 94 -6.49 -5.61 7.09
CA ASP A 94 -5.76 -6.54 6.21
C ASP A 94 -4.67 -5.84 5.41
N GLN A 95 -4.95 -4.63 4.91
CA GLN A 95 -4.00 -3.84 4.13
C GLN A 95 -2.74 -3.43 4.92
N PRO A 96 -2.83 -2.75 6.08
CA PRO A 96 -1.64 -2.41 6.86
C PRO A 96 -0.90 -3.64 7.38
N LEU A 97 -1.60 -4.74 7.71
CA LEU A 97 -0.97 -6.00 8.09
C LEU A 97 -0.20 -6.63 6.94
N LEU A 98 -0.71 -6.57 5.72
CA LEU A 98 -0.02 -7.05 4.53
C LEU A 98 1.33 -6.32 4.34
N TYR A 99 1.32 -4.98 4.33
CA TYR A 99 2.54 -4.19 4.19
C TYR A 99 3.52 -4.38 5.36
N PHE A 100 2.99 -4.57 6.58
CA PHE A 100 3.80 -4.92 7.74
C PHE A 100 4.57 -6.22 7.50
N TRP A 101 3.87 -7.30 7.11
CA TRP A 101 4.49 -8.60 6.88
C TRP A 101 5.41 -8.61 5.67
N GLN A 102 5.10 -7.87 4.62
CA GLN A 102 6.02 -7.69 3.48
C GLN A 102 7.36 -7.10 3.93
N LYS A 103 7.34 -6.07 4.79
CA LYS A 103 8.56 -5.43 5.29
C LYS A 103 9.32 -6.30 6.29
N VAL A 104 8.62 -6.94 7.21
CA VAL A 104 9.25 -7.82 8.21
C VAL A 104 9.88 -9.06 7.57
N LEU A 105 9.22 -9.64 6.56
CA LEU A 105 9.71 -10.81 5.85
C LEU A 105 10.64 -10.48 4.67
N MET A 106 10.87 -9.20 4.38
CA MET A 106 11.75 -8.74 3.30
C MET A 106 13.15 -9.38 3.33
N PRO A 107 13.85 -9.48 4.48
CA PRO A 107 15.16 -10.15 4.53
C PRO A 107 15.08 -11.63 4.15
N LEU A 108 14.02 -12.32 4.59
CA LEU A 108 13.79 -13.71 4.26
C LEU A 108 13.50 -13.89 2.76
N THR A 109 12.71 -13.00 2.20
CA THR A 109 12.39 -12.96 0.76
C THR A 109 13.66 -12.75 -0.07
N MET A 110 14.50 -11.78 0.31
CA MET A 110 15.77 -11.53 -0.36
C MET A 110 16.71 -12.75 -0.23
N GLY A 111 16.81 -13.37 0.93
CA GLY A 111 17.60 -14.58 1.15
C GLY A 111 17.13 -15.74 0.25
N SER A 112 15.83 -15.94 0.10
CA SER A 112 15.28 -17.00 -0.76
C SER A 112 15.55 -16.75 -2.25
N LEU A 113 15.49 -15.50 -2.71
CA LEU A 113 15.86 -15.12 -4.09
C LEU A 113 17.36 -15.33 -4.35
N VAL A 114 18.21 -14.99 -3.39
CA VAL A 114 19.64 -15.24 -3.48
C VAL A 114 19.93 -16.75 -3.54
N LEU A 115 19.22 -17.57 -2.76
CA LEU A 115 19.35 -19.02 -2.82
C LEU A 115 18.99 -19.60 -4.18
N ILE A 116 17.92 -19.13 -4.79
CA ILE A 116 17.55 -19.51 -6.17
C ILE A 116 18.61 -19.06 -7.18
N ALA A 117 19.06 -17.82 -7.09
CA ALA A 117 20.08 -17.31 -7.98
C ALA A 117 21.40 -18.14 -7.87
N ALA A 118 21.81 -18.45 -6.65
CA ALA A 118 22.97 -19.33 -6.40
C ALA A 118 22.73 -20.74 -6.97
N SER A 119 21.51 -21.28 -6.85
CA SER A 119 21.19 -22.60 -7.39
C SER A 119 21.31 -22.66 -8.91
N PHE A 120 21.06 -21.57 -9.63
CA PHE A 120 21.26 -21.51 -11.09
C PHE A 120 22.74 -21.49 -11.47
N VAL A 121 23.60 -20.85 -10.65
CA VAL A 121 25.03 -20.78 -10.91
C VAL A 121 25.70 -22.13 -10.67
N PHE A 122 25.39 -22.80 -9.57
CA PHE A 122 26.01 -24.06 -9.15
C PHE A 122 25.27 -25.30 -9.64
N GLY A 123 24.01 -25.17 -10.06
CA GLY A 123 23.11 -26.26 -10.42
C GLY A 123 22.93 -26.46 -11.93
N PRO A 124 21.68 -26.61 -12.39
CA PRO A 124 21.36 -27.10 -13.74
C PRO A 124 21.86 -26.22 -14.88
N LEU A 125 22.14 -24.95 -14.62
CA LEU A 125 22.62 -23.98 -15.61
C LEU A 125 24.17 -23.81 -15.60
N ARG A 126 24.90 -24.64 -14.89
CA ARG A 126 26.37 -24.56 -14.79
C ARG A 126 27.07 -24.64 -16.14
N SER A 127 26.57 -25.46 -17.05
CA SER A 127 27.15 -25.69 -18.40
C SER A 127 26.66 -24.70 -19.46
N VAL A 128 25.72 -23.81 -19.14
CA VAL A 128 25.09 -22.88 -20.07
C VAL A 128 25.83 -21.54 -20.08
N ALA A 129 25.73 -20.79 -21.20
CA ALA A 129 26.33 -19.48 -21.34
C ALA A 129 25.84 -18.50 -20.25
N ALA A 130 26.72 -17.58 -19.82
CA ALA A 130 26.45 -16.63 -18.75
C ALA A 130 25.17 -15.79 -19.00
N GLY A 131 24.92 -15.37 -20.24
CA GLY A 131 23.72 -14.64 -20.61
C GLY A 131 22.41 -15.41 -20.37
N THR A 132 22.43 -16.71 -20.63
CA THR A 132 21.27 -17.59 -20.38
C THR A 132 20.95 -17.71 -18.88
N ARG A 133 21.99 -17.78 -18.03
CA ARG A 133 21.81 -17.80 -16.55
C ARG A 133 21.15 -16.52 -16.05
N VAL A 134 21.63 -15.37 -16.54
CA VAL A 134 21.06 -14.06 -16.20
C VAL A 134 19.60 -13.99 -16.66
N PHE A 135 19.28 -14.44 -17.87
CA PHE A 135 17.91 -14.48 -18.37
C PHE A 135 16.98 -15.29 -17.47
N TYR A 136 17.36 -16.52 -17.11
CA TYR A 136 16.55 -17.34 -16.19
C TYR A 136 16.43 -16.72 -14.79
N GLY A 137 17.49 -16.08 -14.29
CA GLY A 137 17.44 -15.34 -13.04
C GLY A 137 16.43 -14.19 -13.05
N VAL A 138 16.45 -13.38 -14.10
CA VAL A 138 15.49 -12.26 -14.29
C VAL A 138 14.06 -12.78 -14.41
N VAL A 139 13.83 -13.80 -15.24
CA VAL A 139 12.50 -14.41 -15.40
C VAL A 139 11.97 -14.94 -14.07
N THR A 140 12.80 -15.64 -13.32
CA THR A 140 12.40 -16.18 -12.00
C THR A 140 12.05 -15.06 -11.03
N GLY A 141 12.86 -13.99 -10.98
CA GLY A 141 12.57 -12.82 -10.15
C GLY A 141 11.26 -12.12 -10.52
N LEU A 142 10.99 -11.98 -11.83
CA LEU A 142 9.73 -11.42 -12.31
C LEU A 142 8.52 -12.30 -11.94
N VAL A 143 8.62 -13.60 -12.17
CA VAL A 143 7.56 -14.56 -11.80
C VAL A 143 7.28 -14.49 -10.30
N PHE A 144 8.33 -14.48 -9.48
CA PHE A 144 8.20 -14.35 -8.02
C PHE A 144 7.46 -13.06 -7.65
N LYS A 145 7.87 -11.91 -8.22
CA LYS A 145 7.24 -10.63 -7.97
C LYS A 145 5.75 -10.64 -8.36
N TYR A 146 5.43 -11.11 -9.57
CA TYR A 146 4.02 -11.19 -10.01
C TYR A 146 3.18 -12.12 -9.14
N VAL A 147 3.73 -13.24 -8.66
CA VAL A 147 3.04 -14.11 -7.71
C VAL A 147 2.75 -13.37 -6.41
N GLN A 148 3.69 -12.62 -5.87
CA GLN A 148 3.45 -11.80 -4.68
C GLN A 148 2.41 -10.70 -4.93
N ASP A 149 2.52 -9.98 -6.04
CA ASP A 149 1.60 -8.90 -6.40
C ASP A 149 0.15 -9.40 -6.63
N LEU A 150 -0.02 -10.65 -7.03
CA LEU A 150 -1.34 -11.29 -7.17
C LEU A 150 -1.88 -11.82 -5.82
N LEU A 151 -1.02 -12.40 -4.98
CA LEU A 151 -1.43 -12.94 -3.68
C LEU A 151 -1.78 -11.83 -2.68
N ALA A 152 -1.18 -10.65 -2.83
CA ALA A 152 -1.45 -9.51 -1.98
C ALA A 152 -2.95 -9.10 -2.01
N PRO A 153 -3.56 -8.72 -3.15
CA PRO A 153 -4.98 -8.43 -3.21
C PRO A 153 -5.85 -9.67 -2.99
N ALA A 154 -5.37 -10.87 -3.36
CA ALA A 154 -6.11 -12.11 -3.10
C ALA A 154 -6.34 -12.32 -1.59
N SER A 155 -5.38 -11.98 -0.74
CA SER A 155 -5.54 -12.11 0.72
C SER A 155 -6.69 -11.26 1.27
N THR A 156 -6.86 -10.06 0.75
CA THR A 156 -7.93 -9.15 1.19
C THR A 156 -9.30 -9.55 0.64
N ILE A 157 -9.36 -10.13 -0.57
CA ILE A 157 -10.61 -10.56 -1.22
C ILE A 157 -11.11 -11.88 -0.62
N PHE A 158 -10.22 -12.86 -0.45
CA PHE A 158 -10.57 -14.19 0.05
C PHE A 158 -10.54 -14.30 1.57
N GLY A 159 -10.14 -13.24 2.29
CA GLY A 159 -10.16 -13.17 3.75
C GLY A 159 -9.16 -14.10 4.46
N PHE A 160 -8.11 -14.57 3.79
CA PHE A 160 -7.06 -15.32 4.46
C PHE A 160 -5.99 -14.38 5.03
N SER A 161 -5.32 -14.83 6.10
CA SER A 161 -4.34 -14.00 6.80
C SER A 161 -3.23 -13.49 5.85
N PRO A 162 -2.96 -12.17 5.84
CA PRO A 162 -1.96 -11.53 4.97
C PRO A 162 -0.54 -12.12 5.09
N VAL A 163 -0.22 -12.72 6.24
CA VAL A 163 1.05 -13.45 6.46
C VAL A 163 1.29 -14.52 5.39
N TRP A 164 0.26 -15.31 5.07
CA TRP A 164 0.38 -16.39 4.12
C TRP A 164 0.61 -15.91 2.68
N ALA A 165 0.07 -14.74 2.33
CA ALA A 165 0.30 -14.14 1.02
C ALA A 165 1.79 -13.86 0.75
N VAL A 166 2.56 -13.53 1.81
CA VAL A 166 4.00 -13.26 1.70
C VAL A 166 4.83 -14.52 1.95
N LEU A 167 4.44 -15.33 2.91
CA LEU A 167 5.23 -16.46 3.40
C LEU A 167 5.24 -17.65 2.45
N VAL A 168 4.09 -17.95 1.82
CA VAL A 168 3.97 -19.09 0.89
C VAL A 168 4.91 -18.96 -0.31
N PRO A 169 4.91 -17.87 -1.10
CA PRO A 169 5.82 -17.73 -2.22
C PRO A 169 7.28 -17.70 -1.80
N THR A 170 7.57 -17.08 -0.65
CA THR A 170 8.94 -17.00 -0.11
C THR A 170 9.47 -18.37 0.28
N LEU A 171 8.69 -19.18 0.97
CA LEU A 171 9.08 -20.55 1.35
C LEU A 171 9.16 -21.48 0.13
N ALA A 172 8.24 -21.36 -0.83
CA ALA A 172 8.29 -22.12 -2.07
C ALA A 172 9.61 -21.82 -2.83
N CYS A 173 9.97 -20.54 -2.94
CA CYS A 173 11.19 -20.08 -3.55
C CYS A 173 12.44 -20.64 -2.83
N ALA A 174 12.49 -20.57 -1.50
CA ALA A 174 13.56 -21.13 -0.70
C ALA A 174 13.69 -22.65 -0.86
N ALA A 175 12.56 -23.37 -0.83
CA ALA A 175 12.53 -24.82 -0.99
C ALA A 175 13.07 -25.25 -2.36
N VAL A 176 12.66 -24.57 -3.44
CA VAL A 176 13.16 -24.83 -4.79
C VAL A 176 14.67 -24.56 -4.88
N GLY A 177 15.13 -23.45 -4.32
CA GLY A 177 16.55 -23.11 -4.29
C GLY A 177 17.38 -24.17 -3.56
N ILE A 178 16.94 -24.58 -2.36
CA ILE A 178 17.61 -25.64 -1.57
C ILE A 178 17.58 -26.99 -2.30
N TYR A 179 16.45 -27.35 -2.92
CA TYR A 179 16.32 -28.58 -3.67
C TYR A 179 17.35 -28.66 -4.82
N PHE A 180 17.49 -27.60 -5.60
CA PHE A 180 18.46 -27.58 -6.70
C PHE A 180 19.89 -27.57 -6.21
N LEU A 181 20.21 -26.88 -5.12
CA LEU A 181 21.54 -26.91 -4.51
C LEU A 181 21.91 -28.32 -4.01
N ARG A 182 20.96 -29.01 -3.35
CA ARG A 182 21.23 -30.38 -2.83
C ARG A 182 21.33 -31.43 -3.91
N ARG A 183 20.60 -31.27 -5.00
CA ARG A 183 20.59 -32.26 -6.08
C ARG A 183 21.82 -32.16 -6.99
N ASN A 184 22.44 -30.99 -7.09
CA ASN A 184 23.52 -30.73 -8.05
C ASN A 184 24.85 -30.35 -7.36
N GLY A 185 24.92 -30.26 -6.04
CA GLY A 185 26.14 -30.17 -5.22
C GLY A 185 26.50 -31.53 -4.67
#